data_9281f813d2e3f56ae0761b533befa13a
#
_entry.id   9281f813d2e3f56ae0761b533befa13a
#
_cell.length_a   1.000
_cell.length_b   1.000
_cell.length_c   1.000
_cell.angle_alpha   90.00
_cell.angle_beta   90.00
_cell.angle_gamma   90.00
#
_symmetry.space_group_name_H-M   'P 1'
#
loop_
_entity.id
_entity.type
_entity.pdbx_description
1 polymer ?
#
loop_
_entity_poly.entity_id
_entity_poly.type
_entity_poly.pdbx_seq_one_letter_code
_entity_poly.pdbx_strand_id
1 'polypeptide(L)'
;MTVQQAPESVVARLRSHGRAMAWPTIGLLAIVGLTAYFGGSFEKPWINILIFVAAPLLAFFIWLAPLLAWLGRNYTITTRRVVLRSGFLVRVRQELMHSRGYDVTVRKTALQSMFGSGDVSINSGQEHPVVLRDVPDANLVQAALHDLMEASINPVAARRQHEQSSPDETTMWGRR
;
A
#
# COMPACT_ATOMS: atom_id res chain seq x y z
N MET A 1 34.29 -19.92 4.75
CA MET A 1 32.94 -20.49 4.50
C MET A 1 32.02 -19.35 4.12
N THR A 2 31.80 -19.16 2.83
CA THR A 2 30.82 -18.17 2.32
C THR A 2 29.41 -18.69 2.65
N VAL A 3 28.76 -18.07 3.62
CA VAL A 3 27.34 -18.34 3.91
C VAL A 3 26.56 -17.93 2.67
N GLN A 4 26.14 -18.91 1.88
CA GLN A 4 25.31 -18.71 0.70
C GLN A 4 23.95 -18.22 1.20
N GLN A 5 23.77 -16.91 1.22
CA GLN A 5 22.50 -16.30 1.61
C GLN A 5 21.45 -16.70 0.59
N ALA A 6 20.33 -17.24 1.05
CA ALA A 6 19.20 -17.57 0.19
C ALA A 6 18.82 -16.38 -0.71
N PRO A 7 18.45 -16.63 -1.98
CA PRO A 7 18.09 -15.56 -2.91
C PRO A 7 16.92 -14.75 -2.36
N GLU A 8 16.96 -13.43 -2.56
CA GLU A 8 15.85 -12.53 -2.17
C GLU A 8 14.62 -12.86 -3.01
N SER A 9 13.52 -13.21 -2.36
CA SER A 9 12.25 -13.51 -3.02
C SER A 9 11.18 -12.48 -2.64
N VAL A 10 10.24 -12.25 -3.56
CA VAL A 10 9.08 -11.38 -3.30
C VAL A 10 8.03 -12.19 -2.55
N VAL A 11 7.69 -11.75 -1.35
CA VAL A 11 6.66 -12.36 -0.50
C VAL A 11 5.28 -11.82 -0.87
N ALA A 12 5.15 -10.50 -1.00
CA ALA A 12 3.89 -9.87 -1.34
C ALA A 12 4.08 -8.58 -2.15
N ARG A 13 3.12 -8.32 -3.02
CA ARG A 13 2.95 -7.04 -3.70
C ARG A 13 1.60 -6.46 -3.33
N LEU A 14 1.61 -5.32 -2.67
CA LEU A 14 0.42 -4.68 -2.16
C LEU A 14 0.19 -3.35 -2.90
N ARG A 15 -1.07 -3.01 -3.09
CA ARG A 15 -1.50 -1.70 -3.57
C ARG A 15 -2.46 -1.09 -2.58
N SER A 16 -2.49 0.22 -2.51
CA SER A 16 -3.50 0.95 -1.75
C SER A 16 -4.90 0.59 -2.26
N HIS A 17 -5.84 0.40 -1.34
CA HIS A 17 -7.22 0.02 -1.66
C HIS A 17 -7.91 1.09 -2.52
N GLY A 18 -8.69 0.67 -3.54
CA GLY A 18 -9.38 1.58 -4.48
C GLY A 18 -10.40 2.52 -3.83
N ARG A 19 -10.80 2.25 -2.59
CA ARG A 19 -11.67 3.10 -1.78
C ARG A 19 -11.14 4.54 -1.62
N ALA A 20 -9.81 4.73 -1.66
CA ALA A 20 -9.22 6.06 -1.63
C ALA A 20 -9.77 6.99 -2.73
N MET A 21 -10.31 6.40 -3.83
CA MET A 21 -10.92 7.12 -4.94
C MET A 21 -12.42 7.44 -4.75
N ALA A 22 -13.07 6.94 -3.69
CA ALA A 22 -14.51 7.16 -3.50
C ALA A 22 -14.86 8.65 -3.37
N TRP A 23 -14.17 9.39 -2.51
CA TRP A 23 -14.38 10.82 -2.34
C TRP A 23 -14.05 11.66 -3.58
N PRO A 24 -12.90 11.46 -4.25
CA PRO A 24 -12.64 12.08 -5.55
C PRO A 24 -13.72 11.81 -6.59
N THR A 25 -14.24 10.59 -6.65
CA THR A 25 -15.30 10.24 -7.62
C THR A 25 -16.63 10.94 -7.30
N ILE A 26 -17.01 11.03 -6.03
CA ILE A 26 -18.18 11.80 -5.61
C ILE A 26 -18.00 13.28 -5.99
N GLY A 27 -16.79 13.83 -5.74
CA GLY A 27 -16.46 15.21 -6.15
C GLY A 27 -16.57 15.42 -7.67
N LEU A 28 -16.09 14.46 -8.47
CA LEU A 28 -16.23 14.51 -9.93
C LEU A 28 -17.70 14.51 -10.36
N LEU A 29 -18.52 13.63 -9.80
CA LEU A 29 -19.95 13.56 -10.09
C LEU A 29 -20.66 14.87 -9.72
N ALA A 30 -20.29 15.49 -8.59
CA ALA A 30 -20.82 16.80 -8.19
C ALA A 30 -20.44 17.90 -9.20
N ILE A 31 -19.17 17.93 -9.65
CA ILE A 31 -18.72 18.90 -10.66
C ILE A 31 -19.51 18.72 -11.96
N VAL A 32 -19.66 17.49 -12.44
CA VAL A 32 -20.42 17.18 -13.67
C VAL A 32 -21.89 17.60 -13.52
N GLY A 33 -22.52 17.24 -12.40
CA GLY A 33 -23.92 17.62 -12.14
C GLY A 33 -24.13 19.13 -12.05
N LEU A 34 -23.26 19.85 -11.34
CA LEU A 34 -23.32 21.32 -11.25
C LEU A 34 -23.06 21.98 -12.61
N THR A 35 -22.11 21.48 -13.38
CA THR A 35 -21.82 22.00 -14.72
C THR A 35 -22.99 21.75 -15.66
N ALA A 36 -23.64 20.59 -15.60
CA ALA A 36 -24.80 20.28 -16.40
C ALA A 36 -26.02 21.14 -16.02
N TYR A 37 -26.18 21.46 -14.74
CA TYR A 37 -27.29 22.27 -14.26
C TYR A 37 -27.09 23.75 -14.52
N PHE A 38 -25.91 24.32 -14.25
CA PHE A 38 -25.64 25.76 -14.38
C PHE A 38 -25.02 26.16 -15.71
N GLY A 39 -24.45 25.20 -16.47
CA GLY A 39 -23.80 25.49 -17.75
C GLY A 39 -24.81 25.97 -18.77
N GLY A 40 -24.70 27.24 -19.18
CA GLY A 40 -25.61 27.88 -20.12
C GLY A 40 -26.84 28.57 -19.50
N SER A 41 -27.00 28.51 -18.15
CA SER A 41 -28.17 29.14 -17.47
C SER A 41 -28.03 30.63 -17.22
N PHE A 42 -26.87 31.20 -17.43
CA PHE A 42 -26.62 32.60 -17.14
C PHE A 42 -26.77 33.48 -18.39
N GLU A 43 -27.42 34.62 -18.24
CA GLU A 43 -27.61 35.58 -19.34
C GLU A 43 -26.29 36.15 -19.87
N LYS A 44 -25.26 36.25 -19.02
CA LYS A 44 -23.93 36.73 -19.39
C LYS A 44 -23.08 35.64 -19.98
N PRO A 45 -22.69 35.67 -21.26
CA PRO A 45 -21.95 34.62 -21.94
C PRO A 45 -20.60 34.26 -21.27
N TRP A 46 -19.92 35.27 -20.71
CA TRP A 46 -18.60 35.04 -20.07
C TRP A 46 -18.69 34.19 -18.82
N ILE A 47 -19.84 34.18 -18.09
CA ILE A 47 -20.05 33.33 -16.92
C ILE A 47 -20.15 31.86 -17.36
N ASN A 48 -20.89 31.60 -18.44
CA ASN A 48 -21.01 30.25 -18.98
C ASN A 48 -19.65 29.72 -19.46
N ILE A 49 -18.86 30.56 -20.14
CA ILE A 49 -17.50 30.22 -20.56
C ILE A 49 -16.63 29.91 -19.33
N LEU A 50 -16.72 30.72 -18.28
CA LEU A 50 -15.95 30.49 -17.03
C LEU A 50 -16.29 29.13 -16.40
N ILE A 51 -17.58 28.74 -16.35
CA ILE A 51 -18.04 27.49 -15.84
C ILE A 51 -17.42 26.31 -16.64
N PHE A 52 -17.49 26.40 -17.98
CA PHE A 52 -16.94 25.37 -18.86
C PHE A 52 -15.40 25.25 -18.82
N VAL A 53 -14.70 26.32 -18.46
CA VAL A 53 -13.25 26.30 -18.26
C VAL A 53 -12.88 25.85 -16.84
N ALA A 54 -13.61 26.30 -15.82
CA ALA A 54 -13.32 25.96 -14.44
C ALA A 54 -13.64 24.50 -14.10
N ALA A 55 -14.74 23.94 -14.67
CA ALA A 55 -15.16 22.56 -14.38
C ALA A 55 -14.08 21.50 -14.72
N PRO A 56 -13.46 21.48 -15.91
CA PRO A 56 -12.41 20.51 -16.21
C PRO A 56 -11.14 20.74 -15.38
N LEU A 57 -10.80 21.97 -15.02
CA LEU A 57 -9.68 22.25 -14.11
C LEU A 57 -9.95 21.68 -12.71
N LEU A 58 -11.14 21.90 -12.18
CA LEU A 58 -11.54 21.33 -10.88
C LEU A 58 -11.57 19.81 -10.94
N ALA A 59 -12.12 19.22 -11.99
CA ALA A 59 -12.13 17.79 -12.20
C ALA A 59 -10.71 17.21 -12.25
N PHE A 60 -9.78 17.89 -12.91
CA PHE A 60 -8.37 17.50 -12.95
C PHE A 60 -7.75 17.43 -11.54
N PHE A 61 -7.91 18.49 -10.74
CA PHE A 61 -7.32 18.53 -9.41
C PHE A 61 -8.03 17.60 -8.41
N ILE A 62 -9.35 17.50 -8.48
CA ILE A 62 -10.14 16.72 -7.51
C ILE A 62 -10.10 15.21 -7.82
N TRP A 63 -10.02 14.81 -9.07
CA TRP A 63 -10.11 13.41 -9.48
C TRP A 63 -8.86 12.89 -10.16
N LEU A 64 -8.37 13.53 -11.21
CA LEU A 64 -7.26 13.01 -12.02
C LEU A 64 -5.94 13.03 -11.25
N ALA A 65 -5.63 14.11 -10.53
CA ALA A 65 -4.39 14.19 -9.76
C ALA A 65 -4.34 13.15 -8.62
N PRO A 66 -5.39 12.96 -7.78
CA PRO A 66 -5.44 11.87 -6.81
C PRO A 66 -5.38 10.48 -7.45
N LEU A 67 -6.01 10.28 -8.62
CA LEU A 67 -5.96 9.02 -9.36
C LEU A 67 -4.53 8.67 -9.77
N LEU A 68 -3.81 9.62 -10.37
CA LEU A 68 -2.42 9.44 -10.77
C LEU A 68 -1.50 9.16 -9.55
N ALA A 69 -1.75 9.86 -8.44
CA ALA A 69 -1.03 9.63 -7.19
C ALA A 69 -1.31 8.24 -6.61
N TRP A 70 -2.55 7.76 -6.70
CA TRP A 70 -2.94 6.41 -6.26
C TRP A 70 -2.31 5.32 -7.13
N LEU A 71 -2.35 5.47 -8.47
CA LEU A 71 -1.72 4.55 -9.42
C LEU A 71 -0.21 4.41 -9.22
N GLY A 72 0.45 5.49 -8.78
CA GLY A 72 1.89 5.52 -8.52
C GLY A 72 2.32 4.84 -7.22
N ARG A 73 1.39 4.38 -6.34
CA ARG A 73 1.71 3.75 -5.07
C ARG A 73 1.78 2.24 -5.21
N ASN A 74 2.95 1.68 -4.96
CA ASN A 74 3.17 0.23 -4.95
C ASN A 74 4.06 -0.13 -3.77
N TYR A 75 3.68 -1.16 -3.04
CA TYR A 75 4.41 -1.71 -1.91
C TYR A 75 4.87 -3.12 -2.26
N THR A 76 6.15 -3.40 -2.12
CA THR A 76 6.72 -4.73 -2.36
C THR A 76 7.42 -5.19 -1.09
N ILE A 77 6.95 -6.29 -0.54
CA ILE A 77 7.55 -6.95 0.62
C ILE A 77 8.38 -8.10 0.08
N THR A 78 9.66 -8.12 0.42
CA THR A 78 10.57 -9.21 0.08
C THR A 78 11.03 -9.88 1.37
N THR A 79 11.72 -11.01 1.25
CA THR A 79 12.30 -11.74 2.39
C THR A 79 13.36 -10.95 3.17
N ARG A 80 13.91 -9.86 2.59
CA ARG A 80 15.00 -9.08 3.21
C ARG A 80 14.64 -7.63 3.51
N ARG A 81 13.72 -7.04 2.75
CA ARG A 81 13.38 -5.62 2.85
C ARG A 81 11.94 -5.34 2.45
N VAL A 82 11.43 -4.21 2.91
CA VAL A 82 10.21 -3.60 2.40
C VAL A 82 10.62 -2.49 1.44
N VAL A 83 10.09 -2.52 0.22
CA VAL A 83 10.34 -1.50 -0.81
C VAL A 83 9.04 -0.75 -1.06
N LEU A 84 9.02 0.52 -0.72
CA LEU A 84 7.92 1.43 -1.02
C LEU A 84 8.29 2.24 -2.25
N ARG A 85 7.39 2.24 -3.20
CA ARG A 85 7.46 3.14 -4.36
C ARG A 85 6.22 4.00 -4.34
N SER A 86 6.41 5.29 -4.25
CA SER A 86 5.32 6.27 -4.30
C SER A 86 5.66 7.41 -5.23
N GLY A 87 4.62 8.01 -5.81
CA GLY A 87 4.70 9.19 -6.65
C GLY A 87 4.57 8.92 -8.13
N PHE A 88 3.91 9.86 -8.82
CA PHE A 88 3.74 9.87 -10.27
C PHE A 88 4.77 10.78 -10.95
N LEU A 89 4.89 12.03 -10.49
CA LEU A 89 5.85 13.03 -11.01
C LEU A 89 7.22 12.90 -10.33
N VAL A 90 7.24 12.77 -9.00
CA VAL A 90 8.46 12.56 -8.21
C VAL A 90 8.40 11.15 -7.63
N ARG A 91 9.27 10.28 -8.10
CA ARG A 91 9.34 8.90 -7.62
C ARG A 91 10.20 8.85 -6.35
N VAL A 92 9.55 8.58 -5.23
CA VAL A 92 10.23 8.30 -3.96
C VAL A 92 10.30 6.79 -3.80
N ARG A 93 11.52 6.27 -3.60
CA ARG A 93 11.78 4.88 -3.26
C ARG A 93 12.38 4.83 -1.86
N GLN A 94 11.69 4.19 -0.95
CA GLN A 94 12.16 3.93 0.40
C GLN A 94 12.37 2.42 0.57
N GLU A 95 13.50 2.03 1.13
CA GLU A 95 13.84 0.64 1.43
C GLU A 95 14.10 0.49 2.91
N LEU A 96 13.45 -0.48 3.52
CA LEU A 96 13.59 -0.79 4.94
C LEU A 96 14.03 -2.24 5.07
N MET A 97 15.21 -2.47 5.66
CA MET A 97 15.74 -3.81 5.88
C MET A 97 15.15 -4.42 7.15
N HIS A 98 14.66 -5.66 7.07
CA HIS A 98 14.13 -6.39 8.22
C HIS A 98 15.18 -6.62 9.31
N SER A 99 16.46 -6.80 8.93
CA SER A 99 17.58 -7.05 9.86
C SER A 99 17.90 -5.90 10.83
N ARG A 100 17.41 -4.68 10.55
CA ARG A 100 17.60 -3.54 11.46
C ARG A 100 16.61 -3.54 12.63
N GLY A 101 15.57 -4.34 12.57
CA GLY A 101 14.45 -4.27 13.48
C GLY A 101 13.61 -3.00 13.28
N TYR A 102 12.33 -3.11 13.51
CA TYR A 102 11.40 -1.99 13.45
C TYR A 102 10.15 -2.32 14.26
N ASP A 103 9.44 -1.28 14.67
CA ASP A 103 8.12 -1.42 15.28
C ASP A 103 7.02 -1.25 14.23
N VAL A 104 5.98 -2.08 14.30
CA VAL A 104 4.86 -2.08 13.34
C VAL A 104 3.57 -1.73 14.07
N THR A 105 3.02 -0.57 13.74
CA THR A 105 1.74 -0.10 14.28
C THR A 105 0.67 -0.12 13.20
N VAL A 106 -0.46 -0.75 13.47
CA VAL A 106 -1.65 -0.73 12.59
C VAL A 106 -2.66 0.28 13.11
N ARG A 107 -3.07 1.21 12.25
CA ARG A 107 -4.17 2.14 12.53
C ARG A 107 -5.31 1.88 11.55
N LYS A 108 -6.53 1.77 12.09
CA LYS A 108 -7.74 1.57 11.30
C LYS A 108 -8.76 2.63 11.67
N THR A 109 -9.30 3.31 10.68
CA THR A 109 -10.51 4.13 10.86
C THR A 109 -11.76 3.23 10.81
N ALA A 110 -12.91 3.73 11.24
CA ALA A 110 -14.17 2.97 11.21
C ALA A 110 -14.47 2.45 9.78
N LEU A 111 -14.30 3.29 8.76
CA LEU A 111 -14.48 2.91 7.36
C LEU A 111 -13.43 1.88 6.90
N GLN A 112 -12.18 2.00 7.34
CA GLN A 112 -11.14 1.02 7.03
C GLN A 112 -11.44 -0.34 7.66
N SER A 113 -11.97 -0.34 8.86
CA SER A 113 -12.36 -1.56 9.55
C SER A 113 -13.49 -2.31 8.82
N MET A 114 -14.49 -1.59 8.28
CA MET A 114 -15.59 -2.18 7.52
C MET A 114 -15.13 -2.85 6.22
N PHE A 115 -14.07 -2.32 5.58
CA PHE A 115 -13.53 -2.85 4.33
C PHE A 115 -12.28 -3.73 4.51
N GLY A 116 -11.95 -4.13 5.74
CA GLY A 116 -10.80 -4.98 6.02
C GLY A 116 -9.45 -4.35 5.71
N SER A 117 -9.36 -3.02 5.53
CA SER A 117 -8.12 -2.31 5.23
C SER A 117 -7.60 -1.52 6.43
N GLY A 118 -6.38 -1.00 6.35
CA GLY A 118 -5.78 -0.17 7.40
C GLY A 118 -4.47 0.46 6.95
N ASP A 119 -3.98 1.37 7.77
CA ASP A 119 -2.67 1.99 7.60
C ASP A 119 -1.65 1.25 8.47
N VAL A 120 -0.59 0.75 7.85
CA VAL A 120 0.53 0.08 8.53
C VAL A 120 1.69 1.04 8.61
N SER A 121 2.03 1.47 9.83
CA SER A 121 3.16 2.35 10.10
C SER A 121 4.34 1.54 10.59
N ILE A 122 5.48 1.68 9.93
CA ILE A 122 6.74 0.99 10.25
C ILE A 122 7.71 2.03 10.76
N ASN A 123 8.12 1.89 12.03
CA ASN A 123 9.07 2.78 12.67
C ASN A 123 10.41 2.06 12.89
N SER A 124 11.45 2.50 12.21
CA SER A 124 12.82 1.96 12.31
C SER A 124 13.77 2.88 13.09
N GLY A 125 13.24 3.74 13.95
CA GLY A 125 14.04 4.73 14.67
C GLY A 125 14.41 5.97 13.84
N GLN A 126 13.84 6.12 12.65
CA GLN A 126 13.97 7.34 11.85
C GLN A 126 12.97 8.40 12.31
N GLU A 127 13.28 9.68 12.09
CA GLU A 127 12.39 10.79 12.46
C GLU A 127 10.98 10.66 11.85
N HIS A 128 10.87 10.03 10.68
CA HIS A 128 9.60 9.86 9.97
C HIS A 128 9.32 8.37 9.76
N PRO A 129 8.25 7.82 10.34
CA PRO A 129 7.86 6.44 10.11
C PRO A 129 7.42 6.23 8.66
N VAL A 130 7.71 5.06 8.15
CA VAL A 130 7.27 4.65 6.82
C VAL A 130 5.83 4.15 6.91
N VAL A 131 4.89 4.79 6.20
CA VAL A 131 3.47 4.46 6.28
C VAL A 131 2.97 3.83 4.98
N LEU A 132 2.53 2.59 5.07
CA LEU A 132 1.77 1.90 4.02
C LEU A 132 0.29 2.26 4.19
N ARG A 133 -0.22 3.13 3.32
CA ARG A 133 -1.57 3.66 3.45
C ARG A 133 -2.59 2.75 2.80
N ASP A 134 -3.69 2.52 3.54
CA ASP A 134 -4.90 1.83 3.09
C ASP A 134 -4.61 0.46 2.46
N VAL A 135 -3.83 -0.35 3.18
CA VAL A 135 -3.44 -1.70 2.76
C VAL A 135 -4.56 -2.68 3.06
N PRO A 136 -4.92 -3.58 2.13
CA PRO A 136 -5.85 -4.66 2.44
C PRO A 136 -5.25 -5.57 3.50
N ASP A 137 -6.09 -6.13 4.37
CA ASP A 137 -5.70 -7.06 5.44
C ASP A 137 -4.49 -6.59 6.28
N ALA A 138 -4.56 -5.34 6.79
CA ALA A 138 -3.47 -4.70 7.51
C ALA A 138 -2.93 -5.53 8.69
N ASN A 139 -3.78 -6.36 9.35
CA ASN A 139 -3.34 -7.26 10.41
C ASN A 139 -2.48 -8.39 9.87
N LEU A 140 -2.84 -8.97 8.73
CA LEU A 140 -2.04 -10.01 8.07
C LEU A 140 -0.69 -9.45 7.64
N VAL A 141 -0.68 -8.23 7.11
CA VAL A 141 0.56 -7.54 6.74
C VAL A 141 1.45 -7.29 7.96
N GLN A 142 0.87 -6.88 9.09
CA GLN A 142 1.60 -6.72 10.34
C GLN A 142 2.23 -8.03 10.81
N ALA A 143 1.45 -9.13 10.84
CA ALA A 143 1.95 -10.45 11.23
C ALA A 143 3.09 -10.90 10.32
N ALA A 144 2.91 -10.82 8.99
CA ALA A 144 3.93 -11.18 8.02
C ALA A 144 5.22 -10.35 8.15
N LEU A 145 5.11 -9.05 8.45
CA LEU A 145 6.28 -8.20 8.68
C LEU A 145 7.01 -8.57 9.97
N HIS A 146 6.27 -8.96 11.00
CA HIS A 146 6.84 -9.42 12.27
C HIS A 146 7.61 -10.72 12.09
N ASP A 147 7.00 -11.70 11.42
CA ASP A 147 7.63 -12.99 11.11
C ASP A 147 8.91 -12.83 10.27
N LEU A 148 8.87 -11.98 9.24
CA LEU A 148 10.04 -11.68 8.40
C LEU A 148 11.17 -10.99 9.18
N MET A 149 10.82 -10.10 10.09
CA MET A 149 11.78 -9.43 10.96
C MET A 149 12.42 -10.43 11.91
N GLU A 150 11.62 -11.28 12.58
CA GLU A 150 12.12 -12.32 13.48
C GLU A 150 13.02 -13.32 12.74
N ALA A 151 12.61 -13.80 11.57
CA ALA A 151 13.40 -14.67 10.72
C ALA A 151 14.73 -14.05 10.27
N SER A 152 14.76 -12.72 10.07
CA SER A 152 15.98 -12.01 9.66
C SER A 152 16.95 -11.75 10.80
N ILE A 153 16.46 -11.60 12.04
CA ILE A 153 17.26 -11.39 13.24
C ILE A 153 17.80 -12.71 13.78
N ASN A 154 16.97 -13.77 13.73
CA ASN A 154 17.31 -15.12 14.22
C ASN A 154 17.25 -16.19 13.12
N PRO A 155 18.17 -16.21 12.16
CA PRO A 155 18.12 -17.15 11.03
C PRO A 155 18.24 -18.62 11.43
N VAL A 156 18.82 -18.91 12.60
CA VAL A 156 18.97 -20.28 13.13
C VAL A 156 17.62 -20.78 13.68
N ALA A 157 16.89 -19.94 14.40
CA ALA A 157 15.57 -20.27 14.92
C ALA A 157 14.55 -20.46 13.78
N ALA A 158 14.55 -19.58 12.79
CA ALA A 158 13.70 -19.66 11.62
C ALA A 158 13.92 -20.98 10.82
N ARG A 159 15.17 -21.44 10.66
CA ARG A 159 15.46 -22.73 10.03
C ARG A 159 14.89 -23.91 10.81
N ARG A 160 15.03 -23.92 12.13
CA ARG A 160 14.47 -24.99 12.97
C ARG A 160 12.94 -25.05 12.90
N GLN A 161 12.27 -23.91 12.87
CA GLN A 161 10.81 -23.86 12.70
C GLN A 161 10.38 -24.39 11.32
N HIS A 162 11.09 -24.03 10.26
CA HIS A 162 10.82 -24.57 8.92
C HIS A 162 11.04 -26.07 8.83
N GLU A 163 12.08 -26.61 9.46
CA GLU A 163 12.36 -28.05 9.52
C GLU A 163 11.30 -28.79 10.33
N GLN A 164 10.76 -28.17 11.40
CA GLN A 164 9.70 -28.78 12.22
C GLN A 164 8.30 -28.71 11.58
N SER A 165 8.06 -27.71 10.74
CA SER A 165 6.77 -27.55 10.02
C SER A 165 6.74 -28.23 8.65
N SER A 166 7.87 -28.69 8.13
CA SER A 166 7.89 -29.55 6.96
C SER A 166 7.45 -30.97 7.38
N PRO A 167 6.34 -31.52 6.86
CA PRO A 167 5.96 -32.89 7.13
C PRO A 167 7.10 -33.81 6.65
N ASP A 168 7.59 -34.66 7.54
CA ASP A 168 8.63 -35.62 7.25
C ASP A 168 8.27 -36.45 6.01
N GLU A 169 8.90 -36.18 4.88
CA GLU A 169 8.85 -37.07 3.71
C GLU A 169 9.50 -38.41 3.98
N THR A 170 10.12 -38.58 5.18
CA THR A 170 10.89 -39.78 5.56
C THR A 170 10.01 -40.94 5.96
N THR A 171 8.70 -40.79 6.11
CA THR A 171 7.82 -41.92 6.51
C THR A 171 7.30 -42.79 5.34
N MET A 172 7.70 -42.54 4.09
CA MET A 172 7.23 -43.33 2.93
C MET A 172 8.10 -44.56 2.57
N TRP A 173 9.25 -44.79 3.24
CA TRP A 173 10.15 -45.90 2.86
C TRP A 173 10.13 -47.09 3.83
N GLY A 174 9.15 -47.17 4.71
CA GLY A 174 9.07 -48.21 5.76
C GLY A 174 7.88 -49.14 5.68
N ARG A 175 7.40 -49.54 4.51
CA ARG A 175 6.46 -50.67 4.39
C ARG A 175 6.80 -51.53 3.18
N ARG A 176 7.60 -52.52 3.43
CA ARG A 176 7.59 -53.82 2.71
C ARG A 176 7.35 -54.89 3.72
#